data_a8c3c07161cb3fdbcd5a9d215c4b94ab
#
_entry.id   a8c3c07161cb3fdbcd5a9d215c4b94ab
#
_cell.length_a   1.000
_cell.length_b   1.000
_cell.length_c   1.000
_cell.angle_alpha   90.00
_cell.angle_beta   90.00
_cell.angle_gamma   90.00
#
_symmetry.space_group_name_H-M   'P 1'
#
loop_
_entity.id
_entity.type
_entity.pdbx_description
1 polymer ?
#
loop_
_entity_poly.entity_id
_entity_poly.type
_entity_poly.pdbx_seq_one_letter_code
_entity_poly.pdbx_strand_id
1 'polypeptide(L)'
;MSNPKYDEYKAKHPDWSDEQIWTAVSLDMEADVVIENKGKDVDPDDPDVIKEILVGARNWLSEVLPQIFERVKNFFDKVISTLASWVQKGLQYVVDVIGTILGR
;
A
#
# COMPACT_ATOMS: atom_id res chain seq x y z
N MET A 1 2.17 10.97 18.74
CA MET A 1 0.96 11.18 17.92
C MET A 1 0.63 9.94 17.11
N SER A 2 -0.59 9.52 17.14
CA SER A 2 -1.02 8.37 16.35
C SER A 2 -1.37 8.83 14.93
N ASN A 3 -1.20 7.92 13.98
CA ASN A 3 -1.67 8.11 12.61
C ASN A 3 -3.07 7.48 12.54
N PRO A 4 -4.13 8.23 12.15
CA PRO A 4 -5.48 7.68 12.12
C PRO A 4 -5.61 6.44 11.23
N LYS A 5 -4.91 6.40 10.10
CA LYS A 5 -4.94 5.22 9.23
C LYS A 5 -4.26 4.02 9.87
N TYR A 6 -3.19 4.24 10.61
CA TYR A 6 -2.55 3.17 11.38
C TYR A 6 -3.52 2.56 12.39
N ASP A 7 -4.19 3.41 13.16
CA ASP A 7 -5.14 2.95 14.17
C ASP A 7 -6.29 2.18 13.55
N GLU A 8 -6.78 2.63 12.39
CA GLU A 8 -7.85 1.97 11.65
C GLU A 8 -7.45 0.58 11.19
N TYR A 9 -6.27 0.43 10.58
CA TYR A 9 -5.78 -0.88 10.14
C TYR A 9 -5.47 -1.79 11.32
N LYS A 10 -4.95 -1.26 12.41
CA LYS A 10 -4.70 -2.05 13.62
C LYS A 10 -6.00 -2.59 14.20
N ALA A 11 -7.07 -1.81 14.15
CA ALA A 11 -8.38 -2.25 14.62
C ALA A 11 -8.97 -3.36 13.73
N LYS A 12 -8.78 -3.25 12.40
CA LYS A 12 -9.25 -4.27 11.46
C LYS A 12 -8.43 -5.56 11.54
N HIS A 13 -7.13 -5.43 11.80
CA HIS A 13 -6.18 -6.54 11.77
C HIS A 13 -5.31 -6.50 13.01
N PRO A 14 -5.88 -6.84 14.19
CA PRO A 14 -5.14 -6.71 15.45
C PRO A 14 -3.94 -7.63 15.54
N ASP A 15 -3.88 -8.67 14.72
CA ASP A 15 -2.78 -9.63 14.66
C ASP A 15 -1.68 -9.27 13.66
N TRP A 16 -1.85 -8.17 12.90
CA TRP A 16 -0.84 -7.73 11.95
C TRP A 16 0.35 -7.07 12.66
N SER A 17 1.55 -7.33 12.15
CA SER A 17 2.77 -6.68 12.61
C SER A 17 2.84 -5.23 12.12
N ASP A 18 3.79 -4.45 12.67
CA ASP A 18 4.02 -3.08 12.22
C ASP A 18 4.32 -3.01 10.73
N GLU A 19 5.12 -3.95 10.19
CA GLU A 19 5.43 -3.97 8.76
C GLU A 19 4.17 -4.11 7.92
N GLN A 20 3.27 -5.00 8.32
CA GLN A 20 2.01 -5.21 7.61
C GLN A 20 1.15 -3.95 7.64
N ILE A 21 1.01 -3.35 8.83
CA ILE A 21 0.15 -2.18 9.00
C ILE A 21 0.74 -0.97 8.26
N TRP A 22 2.03 -0.69 8.41
CA TRP A 22 2.63 0.46 7.76
C TRP A 22 2.65 0.32 6.24
N THR A 23 2.78 -0.89 5.73
CA THR A 23 2.68 -1.14 4.29
C THR A 23 1.28 -0.80 3.78
N ALA A 24 0.23 -1.26 4.47
CA ALA A 24 -1.15 -0.92 4.11
C ALA A 24 -1.42 0.58 4.23
N VAL A 25 -0.93 1.21 5.30
CA VAL A 25 -1.07 2.65 5.52
C VAL A 25 -0.40 3.44 4.40
N SER A 26 0.81 3.05 4.01
CA SER A 26 1.52 3.77 2.94
C SER A 26 0.77 3.72 1.61
N LEU A 27 0.17 2.59 1.29
CA LEU A 27 -0.65 2.43 0.09
C LEU A 27 -1.90 3.31 0.15
N ASP A 28 -2.58 3.30 1.27
CA ASP A 28 -3.81 4.06 1.47
C ASP A 28 -3.54 5.57 1.43
N MET A 29 -2.48 6.02 2.09
CA MET A 29 -2.07 7.43 2.07
C MET A 29 -1.69 7.87 0.66
N GLU A 30 -0.93 7.05 -0.06
CA GLU A 30 -0.52 7.39 -1.42
C GLU A 30 -1.71 7.39 -2.38
N ALA A 31 -2.70 6.53 -2.14
CA ALA A 31 -3.94 6.55 -2.90
C ALA A 31 -4.63 7.91 -2.78
N ASP A 32 -4.72 8.45 -1.58
CA ASP A 32 -5.30 9.78 -1.37
C ASP A 32 -4.53 10.86 -2.13
N VAL A 33 -3.20 10.81 -2.10
CA VAL A 33 -2.36 11.77 -2.81
C VAL A 33 -2.56 11.70 -4.32
N VAL A 34 -2.56 10.50 -4.89
CA VAL A 34 -2.71 10.30 -6.33
C VAL A 34 -4.09 10.77 -6.79
N ILE A 35 -5.14 10.42 -6.04
CA ILE A 35 -6.50 10.83 -6.38
C ILE A 35 -6.64 12.35 -6.30
N GLU A 36 -6.08 12.97 -5.27
CA GLU A 36 -6.12 14.42 -5.12
C GLU A 36 -5.42 15.13 -6.28
N ASN A 37 -4.27 14.62 -6.71
CA ASN A 37 -3.49 15.21 -7.79
C ASN A 37 -4.11 15.00 -9.17
N LYS A 38 -4.75 13.86 -9.40
CA LYS A 38 -5.34 13.54 -10.70
C LYS A 38 -6.77 14.06 -10.87
N GLY A 39 -7.48 14.32 -9.77
CA GLY A 39 -8.84 14.86 -9.79
C GLY A 39 -9.91 13.80 -9.53
N LYS A 40 -11.16 14.27 -9.49
CA LYS A 40 -12.32 13.46 -9.10
C LYS A 40 -12.64 12.31 -10.06
N ASP A 41 -12.23 12.44 -11.32
CA ASP A 41 -12.62 11.49 -12.36
C ASP A 41 -11.64 10.31 -12.47
N VAL A 42 -10.58 10.31 -11.68
CA VAL A 42 -9.65 9.21 -11.68
C VAL A 42 -10.30 7.97 -11.06
N ASP A 43 -10.11 6.84 -11.73
CA ASP A 43 -10.56 5.55 -11.21
C ASP A 43 -9.46 4.97 -10.33
N PRO A 44 -9.67 4.86 -9.00
CA PRO A 44 -8.65 4.32 -8.11
C PRO A 44 -8.37 2.83 -8.36
N ASP A 45 -9.24 2.14 -9.09
CA ASP A 45 -9.09 0.73 -9.42
C ASP A 45 -8.41 0.50 -10.77
N ASP A 46 -8.08 1.58 -11.50
CA ASP A 46 -7.35 1.48 -12.77
C ASP A 46 -5.96 0.89 -12.52
N PRO A 47 -5.54 -0.12 -13.32
CA PRO A 47 -4.24 -0.76 -13.13
C PRO A 47 -3.04 0.19 -13.15
N ASP A 48 -3.06 1.20 -14.02
CA ASP A 48 -1.97 2.17 -14.08
C ASP A 48 -1.94 3.06 -12.84
N VAL A 49 -3.11 3.40 -12.30
CA VAL A 49 -3.23 4.18 -11.07
C VAL A 49 -2.74 3.36 -9.87
N ILE A 50 -3.12 2.10 -9.80
CA ILE A 50 -2.66 1.20 -8.72
C ILE A 50 -1.14 1.05 -8.75
N LYS A 51 -0.56 0.91 -9.95
CA LYS A 51 0.90 0.85 -10.08
C LYS A 51 1.57 2.11 -9.56
N GLU A 52 1.02 3.27 -9.92
CA GLU A 52 1.53 4.56 -9.43
C GLU A 52 1.46 4.65 -7.91
N ILE A 53 0.36 4.19 -7.32
CA ILE A 53 0.18 4.15 -5.87
C ILE A 53 1.23 3.24 -5.22
N LEU A 54 1.47 2.07 -5.79
CA LEU A 54 2.48 1.14 -5.27
C LEU A 54 3.89 1.73 -5.31
N VAL A 55 4.26 2.37 -6.41
CA VAL A 55 5.57 3.02 -6.53
C VAL A 55 5.70 4.16 -5.52
N GLY A 56 4.67 4.96 -5.38
CA GLY A 56 4.65 6.06 -4.41
C GLY A 56 4.76 5.56 -2.97
N ALA A 57 4.05 4.50 -2.62
CA ALA A 57 4.13 3.90 -1.29
C ALA A 57 5.51 3.35 -0.99
N ARG A 58 6.13 2.67 -1.98
CA ARG A 58 7.49 2.19 -1.86
C ARG A 58 8.47 3.33 -1.58
N ASN A 59 8.35 4.41 -2.32
CA ASN A 59 9.20 5.58 -2.15
C ASN A 59 9.00 6.23 -0.77
N TRP A 60 7.75 6.36 -0.34
CA TRP A 60 7.44 6.92 0.97
C TRP A 60 8.08 6.10 2.10
N LEU A 61 7.95 4.77 2.05
CA LEU A 61 8.55 3.89 3.05
C LEU A 61 10.07 4.04 3.07
N SER A 62 10.71 4.16 1.91
CA SER A 62 12.17 4.30 1.83
C SER A 62 12.67 5.58 2.50
N GLU A 63 11.87 6.64 2.47
CA GLU A 63 12.23 7.94 3.03
C GLU A 63 11.83 8.08 4.49
N VAL A 64 10.66 7.60 4.87
CA VAL A 64 10.05 7.89 6.17
C VAL A 64 10.27 6.75 7.17
N LEU A 65 10.21 5.51 6.71
CA LEU A 65 10.35 4.32 7.55
C LEU A 65 11.39 3.35 6.95
N PRO A 66 12.66 3.79 6.85
CA PRO A 66 13.69 2.97 6.16
C PRO A 66 13.90 1.60 6.77
N GLN A 67 13.68 1.41 8.07
CA GLN A 67 13.83 0.11 8.71
C GLN A 67 12.80 -0.89 8.17
N ILE A 68 11.57 -0.41 7.98
CA ILE A 68 10.50 -1.23 7.40
C ILE A 68 10.76 -1.44 5.92
N PHE A 69 11.15 -0.38 5.20
CA PHE A 69 11.47 -0.48 3.78
C PHE A 69 12.50 -1.58 3.50
N GLU A 70 13.58 -1.65 4.30
CA GLU A 70 14.62 -2.67 4.11
C GLU A 70 14.07 -4.09 4.19
N ARG A 71 13.03 -4.32 5.00
CA ARG A 71 12.41 -5.64 5.13
C ARG A 71 11.44 -5.95 4.01
N VAL A 72 10.80 -4.94 3.40
CA VAL A 72 9.70 -5.16 2.46
C VAL A 72 10.04 -4.79 1.02
N LYS A 73 11.22 -4.21 0.76
CA LYS A 73 11.58 -3.70 -0.58
C LYS A 73 11.51 -4.77 -1.67
N ASN A 74 12.02 -5.96 -1.39
CA ASN A 74 12.00 -7.06 -2.38
C ASN A 74 10.58 -7.54 -2.65
N PHE A 75 9.74 -7.52 -1.62
CA PHE A 75 8.33 -7.85 -1.74
C PHE A 75 7.60 -6.84 -2.62
N PHE A 76 7.85 -5.52 -2.42
CA PHE A 76 7.26 -4.48 -3.27
C PHE A 76 7.68 -4.66 -4.73
N ASP A 77 8.96 -4.92 -4.98
CA ASP A 77 9.46 -5.12 -6.35
C ASP A 77 8.75 -6.30 -7.03
N LYS A 78 8.55 -7.38 -6.29
CA LYS A 78 7.85 -8.56 -6.79
C LYS A 78 6.38 -8.26 -7.07
N VAL A 79 5.70 -7.55 -6.17
CA VAL A 79 4.30 -7.19 -6.35
C VAL A 79 4.14 -6.31 -7.59
N ILE A 80 4.98 -5.30 -7.74
CA ILE A 80 4.92 -4.40 -8.90
C ILE A 80 5.11 -5.19 -10.20
N SER A 81 6.03 -6.14 -10.22
CA SER A 81 6.31 -6.93 -11.42
C SER A 81 5.21 -7.94 -11.77
N THR A 82 4.41 -8.36 -10.78
CA THR A 82 3.35 -9.37 -10.99
C THR A 82 1.94 -8.78 -10.90
N LEU A 83 1.83 -7.46 -10.88
CA LEU A 83 0.58 -6.75 -10.60
C LEU A 83 -0.56 -7.13 -11.56
N ALA A 84 -0.24 -7.37 -12.83
CA ALA A 84 -1.23 -7.66 -13.85
C ALA A 84 -2.09 -8.90 -13.55
N SER A 85 -1.61 -9.82 -12.72
CA SER A 85 -2.30 -11.07 -12.43
C SER A 85 -3.49 -10.89 -11.47
N TRP A 86 -3.55 -9.78 -10.71
CA TRP A 86 -4.58 -9.63 -9.68
C TRP A 86 -5.07 -8.20 -9.45
N VAL A 87 -4.51 -7.22 -10.16
CA VAL A 87 -4.89 -5.81 -10.00
C VAL A 87 -6.36 -5.53 -10.36
N GLN A 88 -6.92 -6.32 -11.24
CA GLN A 88 -8.32 -6.16 -11.66
C GLN A 88 -9.33 -6.33 -10.52
N LYS A 89 -8.90 -6.80 -9.38
CA LYS A 89 -9.75 -6.91 -8.18
C LYS A 89 -9.93 -5.58 -7.45
N GLY A 90 -9.18 -4.55 -7.83
CA GLY A 90 -9.30 -3.22 -7.25
C GLY A 90 -8.29 -2.92 -6.15
N LEU A 91 -8.18 -1.64 -5.82
CA LEU A 91 -7.16 -1.15 -4.89
C LEU A 91 -7.29 -1.77 -3.49
N GLN A 92 -8.51 -1.82 -2.94
CA GLN A 92 -8.66 -2.32 -1.57
C GLN A 92 -8.27 -3.79 -1.46
N TYR A 93 -8.58 -4.58 -2.49
CA TYR A 93 -8.14 -5.97 -2.56
C TYR A 93 -6.60 -6.05 -2.58
N VAL A 94 -5.96 -5.19 -3.36
CA VAL A 94 -4.50 -5.14 -3.45
C VAL A 94 -3.89 -4.82 -2.09
N VAL A 95 -4.42 -3.83 -1.39
CA VAL A 95 -3.94 -3.43 -0.06
C VAL A 95 -4.06 -4.60 0.93
N ASP A 96 -5.21 -5.25 0.96
CA ASP A 96 -5.48 -6.34 1.91
C ASP A 96 -4.60 -7.56 1.62
N VAL A 97 -4.41 -7.89 0.33
CA VAL A 97 -3.57 -9.03 -0.07
C VAL A 97 -2.11 -8.77 0.27
N ILE A 98 -1.60 -7.56 -0.02
CA ILE A 98 -0.22 -7.20 0.29
C ILE A 98 0.03 -7.33 1.80
N GLY A 99 -0.85 -6.76 2.62
CA GLY A 99 -0.72 -6.86 4.07
C GLY A 99 -0.74 -8.30 4.56
N THR A 100 -1.66 -9.10 4.04
CA THR A 100 -1.79 -10.51 4.45
C THR A 100 -0.56 -11.35 4.06
N ILE A 101 -0.10 -11.22 2.81
CA ILE A 101 1.02 -12.00 2.30
C ILE A 101 2.32 -11.64 3.02
N LEU A 102 2.51 -10.37 3.33
CA LEU A 102 3.70 -9.89 4.01
C LEU A 102 3.90 -10.54 5.38
N GLY A 103 2.82 -10.97 6.00
CA GLY A 103 2.87 -11.63 7.31
C GLY A 103 3.16 -13.13 7.28
N ARG A 104 3.34 -13.70 6.10
CA ARG A 104 3.60 -15.14 5.97
C ARG A 104 5.08 -15.51 6.01
#